data_f687c1f7761fc96c21724954605ae82f
#
_entry.id   f687c1f7761fc96c21724954605ae82f
#
_cell.length_a   1.000
_cell.length_b   1.000
_cell.length_c   1.000
_cell.angle_alpha   90.00
_cell.angle_beta   90.00
_cell.angle_gamma   90.00
#
_symmetry.space_group_name_H-M   'P 1'
#
loop_
_entity.id
_entity.type
_entity.pdbx_description
1 polymer ?
#
loop_
_entity_poly.entity_id
_entity_poly.type
_entity_poly.pdbx_seq_one_letter_code
_entity_poly.pdbx_strand_id
1 'polypeptide(L)'
;MLLAEIKVEAANLEKMISEIEEYLMKVASTDSEKSDVATKKLLVLIDKHRSHLIMINKADNAIEVHIGDSKASLANVRLICGALKRKINFLEKLINLERSVLDVFSLIEQRDKLLTEFTLILNSIKKAEWSTKI
;
A
#
# COMPACT_ATOMS: atom_id res chain seq x y z
N MET A 1 9.83 16.82 4.44
CA MET A 1 9.01 16.04 3.49
C MET A 1 7.83 15.39 4.22
N LEU A 2 6.67 15.39 3.62
CA LEU A 2 5.49 14.74 4.20
C LEU A 2 5.56 13.22 4.05
N LEU A 3 4.94 12.48 4.95
CA LEU A 3 4.87 11.02 4.89
C LEU A 3 4.29 10.53 3.56
N ALA A 4 3.24 11.18 3.06
CA ALA A 4 2.65 10.86 1.77
C ALA A 4 3.65 10.99 0.62
N GLU A 5 4.49 12.03 0.63
CA GLU A 5 5.52 12.24 -0.38
C GLU A 5 6.59 11.14 -0.36
N ILE A 6 7.03 10.74 0.83
CA ILE A 6 8.01 9.64 0.99
C ILE A 6 7.43 8.32 0.47
N LYS A 7 6.15 8.06 0.69
CA LYS A 7 5.47 6.88 0.17
C LYS A 7 5.42 6.87 -1.36
N VAL A 8 5.15 8.01 -1.98
CA VAL A 8 5.19 8.15 -3.44
C VAL A 8 6.61 7.91 -3.95
N GLU A 9 7.64 8.47 -3.33
CA GLU A 9 9.03 8.22 -3.70
C GLU A 9 9.40 6.75 -3.57
N ALA A 10 9.00 6.09 -2.47
CA ALA A 10 9.27 4.67 -2.27
C ALA A 10 8.62 3.81 -3.36
N ALA A 11 7.39 4.10 -3.75
CA ALA A 11 6.69 3.40 -4.83
C ALA A 11 7.40 3.61 -6.18
N ASN A 12 7.85 4.83 -6.46
CA ASN A 12 8.59 5.14 -7.68
C ASN A 12 9.94 4.42 -7.71
N LEU A 13 10.65 4.34 -6.58
CA LEU A 13 11.91 3.59 -6.46
C LEU A 13 11.68 2.10 -6.71
N GLU A 14 10.63 1.52 -6.16
CA GLU A 14 10.29 0.11 -6.39
C GLU A 14 10.04 -0.17 -7.86
N LYS A 15 9.32 0.71 -8.54
CA LYS A 15 9.10 0.62 -9.99
C LYS A 15 10.40 0.69 -10.77
N MET A 16 11.29 1.63 -10.45
CA MET A 16 12.59 1.76 -11.09
C MET A 16 13.46 0.53 -10.86
N ILE A 17 13.46 -0.02 -9.65
CA ILE A 17 14.17 -1.25 -9.29
C ILE A 17 13.68 -2.40 -10.17
N SER A 18 12.37 -2.60 -10.28
CA SER A 18 11.77 -3.66 -11.11
C SER A 18 12.13 -3.50 -12.59
N GLU A 19 12.13 -2.28 -13.10
CA GLU A 19 12.52 -2.00 -14.50
C GLU A 19 13.98 -2.33 -14.76
N ILE A 20 14.89 -2.03 -13.82
CA ILE A 20 16.31 -2.35 -13.96
C ILE A 20 16.54 -3.86 -13.83
N GLU A 21 15.83 -4.54 -12.93
CA GLU A 21 15.89 -5.99 -12.82
C GLU A 21 15.48 -6.68 -14.13
N GLU A 22 14.39 -6.25 -14.75
CA GLU A 22 13.96 -6.75 -16.07
C GLU A 22 15.01 -6.49 -17.16
N TYR A 23 15.57 -5.29 -17.17
CA TYR A 23 16.64 -4.93 -18.11
C TYR A 23 17.86 -5.84 -17.93
N LEU A 24 18.31 -6.09 -16.70
CA LEU A 24 19.43 -6.96 -16.39
C LEU A 24 19.18 -8.39 -16.87
N MET A 25 17.97 -8.91 -16.73
CA MET A 25 17.63 -10.24 -17.22
C MET A 25 17.76 -10.36 -18.74
N LYS A 26 17.64 -9.25 -19.46
CA LYS A 26 17.82 -9.21 -20.93
C LYS A 26 19.26 -9.10 -21.37
N VAL A 27 20.09 -8.36 -20.64
CA VAL A 27 21.47 -8.02 -21.08
C VAL A 27 22.56 -8.79 -20.34
N ALA A 28 22.27 -9.46 -19.24
CA ALA A 28 23.27 -10.11 -18.38
C ALA A 28 24.14 -11.14 -19.10
N SER A 29 23.58 -11.83 -20.12
CA SER A 29 24.30 -12.84 -20.89
C SER A 29 24.93 -12.29 -22.18
N THR A 30 24.66 -11.03 -22.55
CA THR A 30 25.06 -10.48 -23.86
C THR A 30 25.96 -9.26 -23.78
N ASP A 31 25.90 -8.50 -22.70
CA ASP A 31 26.64 -7.24 -22.53
C ASP A 31 27.09 -7.05 -21.08
N SER A 32 28.34 -7.41 -20.80
CA SER A 32 28.90 -7.34 -19.43
C SER A 32 29.06 -5.90 -18.93
N GLU A 33 29.39 -4.97 -19.82
CA GLU A 33 29.60 -3.56 -19.47
C GLU A 33 28.31 -2.88 -19.06
N LYS A 34 27.25 -3.06 -19.84
CA LYS A 34 25.91 -2.56 -19.50
C LYS A 34 25.35 -3.23 -18.25
N SER A 35 25.62 -4.52 -18.07
CA SER A 35 25.21 -5.26 -16.87
C SER A 35 25.88 -4.73 -15.62
N ASP A 36 27.17 -4.42 -15.67
CA ASP A 36 27.90 -3.85 -14.52
C ASP A 36 27.37 -2.48 -14.13
N VAL A 37 27.13 -1.60 -15.09
CA VAL A 37 26.56 -0.27 -14.83
C VAL A 37 25.17 -0.37 -14.22
N ALA A 38 24.30 -1.20 -14.79
CA ALA A 38 22.94 -1.40 -14.31
C ALA A 38 22.93 -2.04 -12.91
N THR A 39 23.81 -3.00 -12.64
CA THR A 39 23.93 -3.63 -11.32
C THR A 39 24.31 -2.62 -10.25
N LYS A 40 25.31 -1.77 -10.51
CA LYS A 40 25.71 -0.72 -9.56
C LYS A 40 24.58 0.24 -9.26
N LYS A 41 23.85 0.68 -10.29
CA LYS A 41 22.68 1.54 -10.14
C LYS A 41 21.58 0.87 -9.33
N LEU A 42 21.31 -0.41 -9.59
CA LEU A 42 20.30 -1.20 -8.89
C LEU A 42 20.61 -1.28 -7.39
N LEU A 43 21.85 -1.58 -7.02
CA LEU A 43 22.25 -1.69 -5.61
C LEU A 43 22.06 -0.37 -4.85
N VAL A 44 22.40 0.76 -5.48
CA VAL A 44 22.20 2.09 -4.89
C VAL A 44 20.70 2.38 -4.69
N LEU A 45 19.85 2.04 -5.67
CA LEU A 45 18.41 2.25 -5.57
C LEU A 45 17.76 1.35 -4.50
N ILE A 46 18.22 0.12 -4.37
CA ILE A 46 17.75 -0.80 -3.32
C ILE A 46 18.06 -0.23 -1.93
N ASP A 47 19.27 0.29 -1.71
CA ASP A 47 19.61 0.91 -0.43
C ASP A 47 18.79 2.16 -0.14
N LYS A 48 18.56 2.99 -1.15
CA LYS A 48 17.72 4.19 -1.01
C LYS A 48 16.27 3.81 -0.69
N HIS A 49 15.71 2.82 -1.37
CA HIS A 49 14.37 2.30 -1.11
C HIS A 49 14.24 1.77 0.31
N ARG A 50 15.23 1.00 0.77
CA ARG A 50 15.28 0.50 2.15
C ARG A 50 15.23 1.64 3.17
N SER A 51 16.01 2.71 2.95
CA SER A 51 16.01 3.87 3.84
C SER A 51 14.63 4.52 3.92
N HIS A 52 13.93 4.66 2.80
CA HIS A 52 12.57 5.18 2.75
C HIS A 52 11.59 4.27 3.50
N LEU A 53 11.69 2.96 3.33
CA LEU A 53 10.83 1.99 4.02
C LEU A 53 11.03 2.05 5.55
N ILE A 54 12.27 2.22 6.02
CA ILE A 54 12.55 2.39 7.45
C ILE A 54 11.90 3.65 8.00
N MET A 55 12.00 4.76 7.29
CA MET A 55 11.35 6.02 7.69
C MET A 55 9.83 5.88 7.74
N ILE A 56 9.23 5.26 6.73
CA ILE A 56 7.79 5.01 6.67
C ILE A 56 7.34 4.14 7.84
N ASN A 57 8.07 3.07 8.12
CA ASN A 57 7.73 2.15 9.20
C ASN A 57 7.79 2.83 10.58
N LYS A 58 8.81 3.64 10.82
CA LYS A 58 8.90 4.43 12.05
C LYS A 58 7.72 5.38 12.22
N ALA A 59 7.36 6.09 11.15
CA ALA A 59 6.24 7.02 11.15
C ALA A 59 4.92 6.29 11.38
N ASP A 60 4.69 5.18 10.68
CA ASP A 60 3.45 4.39 10.81
C ASP A 60 3.24 3.86 12.24
N ASN A 61 4.31 3.55 12.97
CA ASN A 61 4.24 3.10 14.36
C ASN A 61 4.12 4.25 15.39
N ALA A 62 4.59 5.43 15.06
CA ALA A 62 4.62 6.57 15.96
C ALA A 62 3.38 7.47 15.85
N ILE A 63 2.73 7.52 14.70
CA ILE A 63 1.60 8.40 14.42
C ILE A 63 0.32 7.82 15.00
N GLU A 64 -0.41 8.65 15.76
CA GLU A 64 -1.75 8.33 16.22
C GLU A 64 -2.79 8.86 15.24
N VAL A 65 -3.76 8.02 14.90
CA VAL A 65 -4.90 8.36 14.05
C VAL A 65 -6.17 8.31 14.90
N HIS A 66 -6.97 9.36 14.81
CA HIS A 66 -8.27 9.43 15.46
C HIS A 66 -9.34 8.89 14.52
N ILE A 67 -10.11 7.90 15.00
CA ILE A 67 -11.27 7.36 14.30
C ILE A 67 -12.46 7.49 15.26
N GLY A 68 -13.28 8.54 15.05
CA GLY A 68 -14.32 8.89 16.04
C GLY A 68 -13.69 9.19 17.39
N ASP A 69 -14.12 8.49 18.44
CA ASP A 69 -13.58 8.64 19.80
C ASP A 69 -12.37 7.72 20.09
N SER A 70 -12.00 6.90 19.13
CA SER A 70 -10.91 5.93 19.28
C SER A 70 -9.60 6.48 18.70
N LYS A 71 -8.48 6.03 19.29
CA LYS A 71 -7.14 6.32 18.82
C LYS A 71 -6.42 5.01 18.54
N ALA A 72 -5.68 4.96 17.44
CA ALA A 72 -4.82 3.84 17.12
C ALA A 72 -3.59 4.33 16.35
N SER A 73 -2.51 3.55 16.36
CA SER A 73 -1.36 3.85 15.50
C SER A 73 -1.76 3.75 14.02
N LEU A 74 -1.09 4.52 13.17
CA LEU A 74 -1.34 4.45 11.73
C LEU A 74 -1.12 3.02 11.20
N ALA A 75 -0.13 2.30 11.71
CA ALA A 75 0.11 0.90 11.37
C ALA A 75 -1.12 0.01 11.67
N ASN A 76 -1.71 0.15 12.86
CA ASN A 76 -2.91 -0.61 13.23
C ASN A 76 -4.13 -0.21 12.41
N VAL A 77 -4.30 1.07 12.13
CA VAL A 77 -5.41 1.55 11.30
C VAL A 77 -5.32 0.98 9.89
N ARG A 78 -4.11 0.85 9.33
CA ARG A 78 -3.90 0.19 8.03
C ARG A 78 -4.30 -1.28 8.04
N LEU A 79 -4.03 -2.00 9.13
CA LEU A 79 -4.46 -3.39 9.28
C LEU A 79 -5.98 -3.49 9.31
N ILE A 80 -6.65 -2.60 10.01
CA ILE A 80 -8.11 -2.51 10.05
C ILE A 80 -8.67 -2.23 8.64
N CYS A 81 -8.07 -1.27 7.96
CA CYS A 81 -8.45 -0.90 6.58
C CYS A 81 -8.30 -2.09 5.62
N GLY A 82 -7.19 -2.82 5.72
CA GLY A 82 -6.94 -4.02 4.92
C GLY A 82 -7.95 -5.14 5.19
N ALA A 83 -8.32 -5.34 6.45
CA ALA A 83 -9.35 -6.32 6.83
C ALA A 83 -10.72 -5.95 6.27
N LEU A 84 -11.11 -4.68 6.33
CA LEU A 84 -12.36 -4.20 5.75
C LEU A 84 -12.38 -4.40 4.24
N LYS A 85 -11.31 -4.06 3.55
CA LYS A 85 -11.18 -4.26 2.10
C LYS A 85 -11.34 -5.73 1.73
N ARG A 86 -10.75 -6.62 2.49
CA ARG A 86 -10.87 -8.07 2.27
C ARG A 86 -12.31 -8.56 2.44
N LYS A 87 -13.01 -8.07 3.47
CA LYS A 87 -14.42 -8.38 3.69
C LYS A 87 -15.31 -7.89 2.55
N ILE A 88 -15.09 -6.65 2.11
CA ILE A 88 -15.82 -6.04 0.99
C ILE A 88 -15.61 -6.86 -0.28
N ASN A 89 -14.37 -7.19 -0.61
CA ASN A 89 -14.05 -7.98 -1.80
C ASN A 89 -14.71 -9.36 -1.78
N PHE A 90 -14.76 -9.99 -0.61
CA PHE A 90 -15.43 -11.29 -0.44
C PHE A 90 -16.94 -11.19 -0.63
N LEU A 91 -17.57 -10.18 -0.03
CA LEU A 91 -19.02 -9.93 -0.21
C LEU A 91 -19.36 -9.65 -1.67
N GLU A 92 -18.52 -8.88 -2.38
CA GLU A 92 -18.71 -8.62 -3.81
C GLU A 92 -18.63 -9.91 -4.64
N LYS A 93 -17.72 -10.82 -4.31
CA LYS A 93 -17.65 -12.14 -4.97
C LYS A 93 -18.92 -12.94 -4.75
N LEU A 94 -19.48 -12.93 -3.54
CA LEU A 94 -20.76 -13.60 -3.24
C LEU A 94 -21.93 -12.98 -3.97
N ILE A 95 -21.99 -11.64 -4.03
CA ILE A 95 -23.03 -10.89 -4.74
C ILE A 95 -23.04 -11.25 -6.24
N ASN A 96 -21.85 -11.45 -6.81
CA ASN A 96 -21.69 -11.73 -8.24
C ASN A 96 -21.79 -13.21 -8.62
N LEU A 97 -22.06 -14.11 -7.66
CA LEU A 97 -22.28 -15.53 -7.96
C LEU A 97 -23.63 -15.72 -8.68
N GLU A 98 -23.60 -16.38 -9.85
CA GLU A 98 -24.78 -16.58 -10.67
C GLU A 98 -25.84 -17.50 -10.05
N ARG A 99 -25.43 -18.43 -9.19
CA ARG A 99 -26.32 -19.44 -8.58
C ARG A 99 -26.14 -19.47 -7.07
N SER A 100 -26.29 -18.30 -6.42
CA SER A 100 -26.23 -18.23 -4.97
C SER A 100 -27.59 -18.48 -4.35
N VAL A 101 -27.61 -19.27 -3.28
CA VAL A 101 -28.81 -19.43 -2.43
C VAL A 101 -28.90 -18.34 -1.36
N LEU A 102 -27.91 -17.43 -1.31
CA LEU A 102 -27.82 -16.35 -0.35
C LEU A 102 -28.73 -15.18 -0.73
N ASP A 103 -29.20 -14.44 0.27
CA ASP A 103 -29.96 -13.21 0.06
C ASP A 103 -29.01 -12.11 -0.45
N VAL A 104 -29.09 -11.84 -1.75
CA VAL A 104 -28.23 -10.85 -2.42
C VAL A 104 -28.46 -9.44 -1.88
N PHE A 105 -29.70 -9.07 -1.55
CA PHE A 105 -30.01 -7.75 -1.01
C PHE A 105 -29.37 -7.53 0.37
N SER A 106 -29.39 -8.58 1.23
CA SER A 106 -28.70 -8.56 2.52
C SER A 106 -27.18 -8.41 2.36
N LEU A 107 -26.58 -9.10 1.38
CA LEU A 107 -25.16 -8.99 1.09
C LEU A 107 -24.77 -7.60 0.60
N ILE A 108 -25.60 -6.99 -0.25
CA ILE A 108 -25.39 -5.62 -0.74
C ILE A 108 -25.45 -4.63 0.42
N GLU A 109 -26.42 -4.77 1.31
CA GLU A 109 -26.54 -3.91 2.49
C GLU A 109 -25.31 -4.02 3.41
N GLN A 110 -24.83 -5.23 3.66
CA GLN A 110 -23.61 -5.47 4.42
C GLN A 110 -22.38 -4.85 3.75
N ARG A 111 -22.22 -5.05 2.44
CA ARG A 111 -21.14 -4.45 1.67
C ARG A 111 -21.15 -2.93 1.75
N ASP A 112 -22.30 -2.31 1.55
CA ASP A 112 -22.43 -0.85 1.54
C ASP A 112 -22.09 -0.25 2.91
N LYS A 113 -22.46 -0.94 3.98
CA LYS A 113 -22.12 -0.56 5.35
C LYS A 113 -20.61 -0.59 5.58
N LEU A 114 -19.95 -1.66 5.14
CA LEU A 114 -18.49 -1.80 5.24
C LEU A 114 -17.76 -0.80 4.34
N LEU A 115 -18.30 -0.49 3.15
CA LEU A 115 -17.75 0.53 2.26
C LEU A 115 -17.76 1.92 2.89
N THR A 116 -18.83 2.29 3.58
CA THR A 116 -18.92 3.56 4.30
C THR A 116 -17.84 3.64 5.38
N GLU A 117 -17.70 2.60 6.19
CA GLU A 117 -16.68 2.50 7.22
C GLU A 117 -15.26 2.54 6.64
N PHE A 118 -15.02 1.78 5.58
CA PHE A 118 -13.74 1.76 4.87
C PHE A 118 -13.35 3.15 4.35
N THR A 119 -14.29 3.87 3.74
CA THR A 119 -14.06 5.22 3.20
C THR A 119 -13.68 6.21 4.30
N LEU A 120 -14.35 6.16 5.44
CA LEU A 120 -14.03 7.02 6.59
C LEU A 120 -12.63 6.75 7.13
N ILE A 121 -12.26 5.48 7.28
CA ILE A 121 -10.94 5.07 7.76
C ILE A 121 -9.86 5.45 6.76
N LEU A 122 -10.09 5.21 5.48
CA LEU A 122 -9.14 5.56 4.41
C LEU A 122 -8.88 7.07 4.37
N ASN A 123 -9.90 7.89 4.54
CA ASN A 123 -9.74 9.34 4.60
C ASN A 123 -8.95 9.79 5.83
N SER A 124 -9.13 9.12 6.97
CA SER A 124 -8.33 9.37 8.18
C SER A 124 -6.86 9.03 7.97
N ILE A 125 -6.56 7.94 7.29
CA ILE A 125 -5.19 7.54 6.92
C ILE A 125 -4.56 8.61 6.01
N LYS A 126 -5.26 9.00 4.96
CA LYS A 126 -4.77 10.02 4.01
C LYS A 126 -4.49 11.35 4.70
N LYS A 127 -5.39 11.78 5.58
CA LYS A 127 -5.21 13.00 6.36
C LYS A 127 -3.96 12.94 7.23
N ALA A 128 -3.73 11.82 7.91
CA ALA A 128 -2.54 11.61 8.74
C ALA A 128 -1.26 11.65 7.90
N GLU A 129 -1.24 11.00 6.74
CA GLU A 129 -0.08 10.96 5.85
C GLU A 129 0.28 12.34 5.29
N TRP A 130 -0.72 13.16 4.94
CA TRP A 130 -0.53 14.48 4.36
C TRP A 130 -0.28 15.58 5.40
N SER A 131 -0.53 15.31 6.67
CA SER A 131 -0.29 16.26 7.76
C SER A 131 0.99 15.97 8.56
N THR A 132 1.61 14.82 8.38
CA THR A 132 2.79 14.39 9.12
C THR A 132 4.06 14.69 8.35
N LYS A 133 4.94 15.45 8.97
CA LYS A 133 6.30 15.72 8.48
C LYS A 133 7.27 14.70 9.06
N ILE A 134 8.20 14.29 8.24
CA ILE A 134 9.27 13.37 8.60
C ILE A 134 10.62 14.08 8.59
#